data_ceed03e9b23af80c8ac2eaebd933a794
#
_entry.id   ceed03e9b23af80c8ac2eaebd933a794
#
_cell.length_a   1.000
_cell.length_b   1.000
_cell.length_c   1.000
_cell.angle_alpha   90.00
_cell.angle_beta   90.00
_cell.angle_gamma   90.00
#
_symmetry.space_group_name_H-M   'P 1'
#
loop_
_entity.id
_entity.type
_entity.pdbx_description
1 polymer ?
#
loop_
_entity_poly.entity_id
_entity_poly.type
_entity_poly.pdbx_seq_one_letter_code
_entity_poly.pdbx_strand_id
1 'polypeptide(L)'
;KGESFYRGSLAEKIEKAAKIDGGGLRLEDLEDHETEFVKLISQNFHDVCVHEIPPNGQGIAALIALGILEKRPLDELDSLDSFHVQIEAMKVGLFLADRYVADPKQMKLRPADLLDGDLLREYARKIDKSASATPPIDRLKGGDTVYLSACDSSGVMVSFIQSNYFGFGSGIVVPGTGIALQNRGWGFTLERGHPNEVGPGKKPFHTIIPGFLTKGSRPFASFGVMGGPMQAQG
;
A
#
# COMPACT_ATOMS: atom_id res chain seq x y z
N LYS A 1 24.54 7.77 -0.90
CA LYS A 1 23.86 8.85 -1.67
C LYS A 1 22.64 9.27 -0.85
N GLY A 2 22.31 10.58 -0.85
CA GLY A 2 21.19 11.10 -0.05
C GLY A 2 21.58 11.62 1.34
N GLU A 3 22.84 11.55 1.73
CA GLU A 3 23.32 12.00 3.05
C GLU A 3 22.95 13.44 3.39
N SER A 4 22.97 14.35 2.40
CA SER A 4 22.57 15.73 2.63
C SER A 4 21.09 15.87 3.03
N PHE A 5 20.25 14.92 2.59
CA PHE A 5 18.81 14.90 2.94
C PHE A 5 18.58 14.36 4.35
N TYR A 6 19.31 13.33 4.75
CA TYR A 6 19.06 12.64 6.03
C TYR A 6 19.95 13.15 7.17
N ARG A 7 21.21 13.55 6.89
CA ARG A 7 22.24 13.85 7.91
C ARG A 7 23.03 15.12 7.62
N GLY A 8 22.56 15.99 6.71
CA GLY A 8 23.29 17.19 6.30
C GLY A 8 22.42 18.42 6.18
N SER A 9 22.88 19.37 5.39
CA SER A 9 22.27 20.71 5.29
C SER A 9 20.80 20.72 4.87
N LEU A 10 20.32 19.71 4.15
CA LEU A 10 18.89 19.60 3.84
C LEU A 10 18.09 19.13 5.06
N ALA A 11 18.62 18.17 5.84
CA ALA A 11 17.98 17.74 7.10
C ALA A 11 17.82 18.89 8.08
N GLU A 12 18.87 19.71 8.25
CA GLU A 12 18.83 20.91 9.11
C GLU A 12 17.77 21.92 8.65
N LYS A 13 17.62 22.12 7.33
CA LYS A 13 16.58 23.00 6.78
C LYS A 13 15.18 22.44 6.98
N ILE A 14 15.01 21.12 6.85
CA ILE A 14 13.72 20.42 7.08
C ILE A 14 13.32 20.56 8.55
N GLU A 15 14.24 20.28 9.49
CA GLU A 15 13.96 20.45 10.91
C GLU A 15 13.61 21.90 11.28
N LYS A 16 14.38 22.85 10.74
CA LYS A 16 14.10 24.27 10.96
C LYS A 16 12.70 24.66 10.47
N ALA A 17 12.29 24.20 9.30
CA ALA A 17 10.96 24.44 8.77
C ALA A 17 9.90 23.81 9.68
N ALA A 18 10.09 22.56 10.09
CA ALA A 18 9.18 21.88 11.00
C ALA A 18 9.01 22.64 12.33
N LYS A 19 10.09 23.12 12.92
CA LYS A 19 10.04 23.92 14.16
C LYS A 19 9.26 25.22 14.00
N ILE A 20 9.43 25.92 12.87
CA ILE A 20 8.72 27.18 12.57
C ILE A 20 7.21 26.92 12.45
N ASP A 21 6.83 25.83 11.78
CA ASP A 21 5.42 25.47 11.55
C ASP A 21 4.79 24.69 12.71
N GLY A 22 5.49 24.53 13.84
CA GLY A 22 5.01 23.81 15.03
C GLY A 22 4.97 22.27 14.85
N GLY A 23 5.66 21.75 13.82
CA GLY A 23 5.75 20.31 13.54
C GLY A 23 6.68 19.57 14.50
N GLY A 24 6.44 18.27 14.63
CA GLY A 24 7.21 17.37 15.50
C GLY A 24 8.50 16.80 14.91
N LEU A 25 8.73 16.92 13.60
CA LEU A 25 9.89 16.34 12.94
C LEU A 25 11.19 16.94 13.44
N ARG A 26 12.15 16.09 13.79
CA ARG A 26 13.47 16.47 14.32
C ARG A 26 14.58 15.85 13.47
N LEU A 27 15.79 16.34 13.69
CA LEU A 27 16.97 15.88 12.97
C LEU A 27 17.21 14.38 13.20
N GLU A 28 17.03 13.92 14.43
CA GLU A 28 17.17 12.51 14.82
C GLU A 28 16.22 11.60 14.03
N ASP A 29 14.99 12.04 13.74
CA ASP A 29 14.03 11.26 12.95
C ASP A 29 14.52 11.02 11.52
N LEU A 30 15.27 11.97 10.96
CA LEU A 30 15.87 11.85 9.63
C LEU A 30 17.16 11.01 9.68
N GLU A 31 17.98 11.21 10.70
CA GLU A 31 19.24 10.49 10.90
C GLU A 31 19.04 9.00 11.12
N ASP A 32 17.99 8.65 11.86
CA ASP A 32 17.59 7.26 12.17
C ASP A 32 16.94 6.53 10.99
N HIS A 33 16.63 7.27 9.92
CA HIS A 33 16.01 6.63 8.75
C HIS A 33 16.97 5.69 8.02
N GLU A 34 16.54 4.45 7.84
CA GLU A 34 17.23 3.43 7.06
C GLU A 34 16.34 2.88 5.94
N THR A 35 16.96 2.63 4.78
CA THR A 35 16.29 1.93 3.68
C THR A 35 16.21 0.45 3.99
N GLU A 36 15.02 -0.10 3.99
CA GLU A 36 14.78 -1.52 4.29
C GLU A 36 14.60 -2.33 3.00
N PHE A 37 15.27 -3.47 2.93
CA PHE A 37 14.95 -4.54 1.97
C PHE A 37 14.00 -5.53 2.63
N VAL A 38 12.80 -5.66 2.07
CA VAL A 38 11.74 -6.49 2.65
C VAL A 38 11.51 -7.75 1.84
N LYS A 39 11.06 -8.82 2.51
CA LYS A 39 10.59 -10.03 1.83
C LYS A 39 9.20 -9.77 1.27
N LEU A 40 9.04 -10.01 -0.03
CA LEU A 40 7.75 -9.86 -0.70
C LEU A 40 6.71 -10.83 -0.13
N ILE A 41 5.44 -10.39 -0.16
CA ILE A 41 4.27 -11.25 -0.03
C ILE A 41 3.72 -11.57 -1.41
N SER A 42 3.04 -12.68 -1.57
CA SER A 42 2.56 -13.10 -2.90
C SER A 42 1.30 -13.94 -2.84
N GLN A 43 0.57 -13.93 -3.95
CA GLN A 43 -0.62 -14.75 -4.18
C GLN A 43 -0.58 -15.32 -5.61
N ASN A 44 -0.83 -16.60 -5.75
CA ASN A 44 -1.03 -17.20 -7.04
C ASN A 44 -2.41 -16.82 -7.59
N PHE A 45 -2.46 -16.50 -8.87
CA PHE A 45 -3.70 -16.25 -9.59
C PHE A 45 -3.55 -16.81 -11.02
N HIS A 46 -4.32 -17.84 -11.34
CA HIS A 46 -4.16 -18.63 -12.57
C HIS A 46 -2.71 -19.13 -12.73
N ASP A 47 -2.08 -18.77 -13.84
CA ASP A 47 -0.74 -19.22 -14.21
C ASP A 47 0.39 -18.25 -13.83
N VAL A 48 0.07 -17.20 -13.06
CA VAL A 48 1.03 -16.21 -12.57
C VAL A 48 1.05 -16.14 -11.05
N CYS A 49 2.14 -15.63 -10.52
CA CYS A 49 2.25 -15.25 -9.11
C CYS A 49 2.37 -13.73 -9.03
N VAL A 50 1.45 -13.12 -8.29
CA VAL A 50 1.42 -11.67 -8.03
C VAL A 50 2.19 -11.39 -6.76
N HIS A 51 3.13 -10.46 -6.82
CA HIS A 51 3.99 -10.07 -5.71
C HIS A 51 3.76 -8.62 -5.34
N GLU A 52 3.72 -8.37 -4.03
CA GLU A 52 3.58 -7.05 -3.44
C GLU A 52 4.57 -6.85 -2.29
N ILE A 53 4.86 -5.59 -1.97
CA ILE A 53 5.56 -5.27 -0.73
C ILE A 53 4.65 -5.59 0.48
N PRO A 54 5.23 -6.04 1.61
CA PRO A 54 4.42 -6.38 2.78
C PRO A 54 3.77 -5.15 3.42
N PRO A 55 2.84 -5.31 4.38
CA PRO A 55 2.42 -4.23 5.27
C PRO A 55 3.62 -3.45 5.85
N ASN A 56 3.48 -2.18 6.02
CA ASN A 56 2.32 -1.29 6.20
C ASN A 56 1.56 -0.89 4.91
N GLY A 57 1.97 -1.38 3.74
CA GLY A 57 1.33 -1.11 2.46
C GLY A 57 0.01 -1.87 2.26
N GLN A 58 -0.88 -1.29 1.46
CA GLN A 58 -2.20 -1.87 1.16
C GLN A 58 -2.16 -2.99 0.10
N GLY A 59 -1.01 -3.35 -0.49
CA GLY A 59 -0.91 -4.35 -1.56
C GLY A 59 -1.53 -5.71 -1.20
N ILE A 60 -1.51 -6.05 0.08
CA ILE A 60 -2.17 -7.26 0.59
C ILE A 60 -3.68 -7.29 0.29
N ALA A 61 -4.35 -6.13 0.15
CA ALA A 61 -5.78 -6.08 -0.21
C ALA A 61 -6.03 -6.67 -1.61
N ALA A 62 -5.18 -6.31 -2.58
CA ALA A 62 -5.22 -6.89 -3.92
C ALA A 62 -4.94 -8.39 -3.89
N LEU A 63 -3.93 -8.83 -3.12
CA LEU A 63 -3.60 -10.25 -2.99
C LEU A 63 -4.74 -11.07 -2.35
N ILE A 64 -5.43 -10.52 -1.34
CA ILE A 64 -6.62 -11.15 -0.74
C ILE A 64 -7.73 -11.28 -1.77
N ALA A 65 -8.03 -10.21 -2.52
CA ALA A 65 -9.06 -10.24 -3.56
C ALA A 65 -8.74 -11.30 -4.64
N LEU A 66 -7.51 -11.33 -5.14
CA LEU A 66 -7.06 -12.34 -6.11
C LEU A 66 -7.15 -13.76 -5.54
N GLY A 67 -6.77 -13.95 -4.27
CA GLY A 67 -6.87 -15.25 -3.61
C GLY A 67 -8.31 -15.73 -3.43
N ILE A 68 -9.27 -14.83 -3.21
CA ILE A 68 -10.71 -15.14 -3.19
C ILE A 68 -11.18 -15.53 -4.60
N LEU A 69 -10.81 -14.74 -5.62
CA LEU A 69 -11.17 -15.00 -7.01
C LEU A 69 -10.61 -16.33 -7.52
N GLU A 70 -9.40 -16.71 -7.12
CA GLU A 70 -8.81 -18.01 -7.45
C GLU A 70 -9.63 -19.20 -6.90
N LYS A 71 -10.38 -18.98 -5.81
CA LYS A 71 -11.28 -19.99 -5.22
C LYS A 71 -12.70 -19.95 -5.79
N ARG A 72 -13.00 -18.95 -6.60
CA ARG A 72 -14.29 -18.76 -7.27
C ARG A 72 -14.07 -18.41 -8.73
N PRO A 73 -13.83 -19.38 -9.59
CA PRO A 73 -13.63 -19.15 -11.02
C PRO A 73 -14.80 -18.37 -11.63
N LEU A 74 -14.47 -17.50 -12.55
CA LEU A 74 -15.41 -16.70 -13.32
C LEU A 74 -15.66 -17.42 -14.64
N ASP A 75 -16.93 -17.71 -14.96
CA ASP A 75 -17.29 -18.44 -16.18
C ASP A 75 -17.17 -17.57 -17.43
N GLU A 76 -17.47 -16.28 -17.29
CA GLU A 76 -17.44 -15.30 -18.38
C GLU A 76 -16.84 -13.99 -17.87
N LEU A 77 -15.75 -13.55 -18.54
CA LEU A 77 -15.19 -12.21 -18.31
C LEU A 77 -16.16 -11.16 -18.85
N ASP A 78 -16.17 -9.98 -18.28
CA ASP A 78 -17.03 -8.85 -18.68
C ASP A 78 -18.55 -9.10 -18.54
N SER A 79 -18.94 -10.09 -17.72
CA SER A 79 -20.32 -10.31 -17.33
C SER A 79 -20.70 -9.56 -16.05
N LEU A 80 -22.00 -9.38 -15.79
CA LEU A 80 -22.48 -8.78 -14.55
C LEU A 80 -22.04 -9.59 -13.33
N ASP A 81 -22.07 -10.91 -13.41
CA ASP A 81 -21.63 -11.80 -12.34
C ASP A 81 -20.12 -11.67 -12.08
N SER A 82 -19.33 -11.58 -13.15
CA SER A 82 -17.90 -11.35 -13.05
C SER A 82 -17.55 -10.05 -12.32
N PHE A 83 -18.14 -8.93 -12.74
CA PHE A 83 -17.93 -7.64 -12.07
C PHE A 83 -18.40 -7.67 -10.61
N HIS A 84 -19.57 -8.28 -10.36
CA HIS A 84 -20.10 -8.42 -8.99
C HIS A 84 -19.10 -9.16 -8.08
N VAL A 85 -18.63 -10.33 -8.51
CA VAL A 85 -17.70 -11.16 -7.71
C VAL A 85 -16.37 -10.44 -7.48
N GLN A 86 -15.83 -9.75 -8.48
CA GLN A 86 -14.60 -8.95 -8.34
C GLN A 86 -14.77 -7.82 -7.33
N ILE A 87 -15.89 -7.10 -7.39
CA ILE A 87 -16.20 -6.01 -6.45
C ILE A 87 -16.33 -6.57 -5.02
N GLU A 88 -17.06 -7.67 -4.83
CA GLU A 88 -17.24 -8.27 -3.51
C GLU A 88 -15.91 -8.80 -2.94
N ALA A 89 -15.08 -9.44 -3.75
CA ALA A 89 -13.75 -9.87 -3.35
C ALA A 89 -12.86 -8.68 -2.93
N MET A 90 -12.91 -7.58 -3.69
CA MET A 90 -12.16 -6.37 -3.35
C MET A 90 -12.66 -5.70 -2.06
N LYS A 91 -13.98 -5.68 -1.81
CA LYS A 91 -14.53 -5.19 -0.54
C LYS A 91 -13.96 -5.96 0.64
N VAL A 92 -13.84 -7.28 0.54
CA VAL A 92 -13.21 -8.10 1.60
C VAL A 92 -11.74 -7.73 1.75
N GLY A 93 -10.99 -7.63 0.65
CA GLY A 93 -9.58 -7.22 0.68
C GLY A 93 -9.36 -5.88 1.37
N LEU A 94 -10.12 -4.87 0.99
CA LEU A 94 -10.05 -3.53 1.57
C LEU A 94 -10.48 -3.52 3.06
N PHE A 95 -11.54 -4.25 3.41
CA PHE A 95 -12.00 -4.37 4.80
C PHE A 95 -10.92 -5.00 5.69
N LEU A 96 -10.31 -6.10 5.26
CA LEU A 96 -9.27 -6.77 6.03
C LEU A 96 -8.00 -5.91 6.12
N ALA A 97 -7.64 -5.21 5.05
CA ALA A 97 -6.52 -4.29 5.08
C ALA A 97 -6.76 -3.12 6.03
N ASP A 98 -7.93 -2.49 5.99
CA ASP A 98 -8.27 -1.38 6.90
C ASP A 98 -8.23 -1.83 8.37
N ARG A 99 -8.72 -3.02 8.67
CA ARG A 99 -8.82 -3.52 10.04
C ARG A 99 -7.50 -4.02 10.63
N TYR A 100 -6.60 -4.56 9.82
CA TYR A 100 -5.43 -5.30 10.32
C TYR A 100 -4.09 -4.76 9.84
N VAL A 101 -4.04 -4.02 8.72
CA VAL A 101 -2.77 -3.52 8.18
C VAL A 101 -2.32 -2.26 8.91
N ALA A 102 -1.08 -2.31 9.38
CA ALA A 102 -0.42 -1.25 10.13
C ALA A 102 1.09 -1.43 10.01
N ASP A 103 1.85 -0.67 10.80
CA ASP A 103 3.26 -0.98 11.05
C ASP A 103 3.39 -2.48 11.42
N PRO A 104 4.27 -3.25 10.77
CA PRO A 104 4.42 -4.68 11.03
C PRO A 104 4.66 -5.02 12.51
N LYS A 105 5.30 -4.11 13.26
CA LYS A 105 5.55 -4.27 14.70
C LYS A 105 4.27 -4.17 15.56
N GLN A 106 3.19 -3.62 15.01
CA GLN A 106 1.91 -3.39 15.68
C GLN A 106 0.81 -4.34 15.20
N MET A 107 1.04 -5.06 14.10
CA MET A 107 0.05 -5.99 13.57
C MET A 107 -0.13 -7.20 14.47
N LYS A 108 -1.39 -7.55 14.75
CA LYS A 108 -1.77 -8.74 15.53
C LYS A 108 -1.77 -10.02 14.69
N LEU A 109 -1.97 -9.89 13.38
CA LEU A 109 -1.97 -10.97 12.40
C LEU A 109 -0.78 -10.78 11.44
N ARG A 110 -0.14 -11.88 11.08
CA ARG A 110 0.90 -11.87 10.05
C ARG A 110 0.25 -11.76 8.66
N PRO A 111 0.92 -11.24 7.65
CA PRO A 111 0.42 -11.26 6.28
C PRO A 111 0.00 -12.66 5.81
N ALA A 112 0.74 -13.70 6.21
CA ALA A 112 0.41 -15.08 5.87
C ALA A 112 -0.92 -15.55 6.46
N ASP A 113 -1.33 -15.04 7.62
CA ASP A 113 -2.60 -15.39 8.25
C ASP A 113 -3.79 -14.77 7.47
N LEU A 114 -3.59 -13.60 6.87
CA LEU A 114 -4.58 -12.92 6.01
C LEU A 114 -4.65 -13.52 4.60
N LEU A 115 -3.59 -14.18 4.15
CA LEU A 115 -3.49 -14.87 2.86
C LEU A 115 -3.69 -16.39 2.99
N ASP A 116 -4.18 -16.85 4.15
CA ASP A 116 -4.46 -18.26 4.39
C ASP A 116 -5.51 -18.81 3.43
N GLY A 117 -5.22 -19.95 2.82
CA GLY A 117 -6.06 -20.51 1.76
C GLY A 117 -7.44 -20.95 2.22
N ASP A 118 -7.61 -21.34 3.49
CA ASP A 118 -8.91 -21.72 4.04
C ASP A 118 -9.74 -20.49 4.38
N LEU A 119 -9.11 -19.45 4.91
CA LEU A 119 -9.74 -18.14 5.12
C LEU A 119 -10.27 -17.57 3.80
N LEU A 120 -9.44 -17.55 2.75
CA LEU A 120 -9.81 -17.03 1.43
C LEU A 120 -10.95 -17.85 0.81
N ARG A 121 -10.95 -19.18 1.00
CA ARG A 121 -12.04 -20.05 0.56
C ARG A 121 -13.35 -19.80 1.32
N GLU A 122 -13.27 -19.52 2.62
CA GLU A 122 -14.43 -19.12 3.41
C GLU A 122 -15.08 -17.84 2.89
N TYR A 123 -14.28 -16.81 2.61
CA TYR A 123 -14.79 -15.57 2.02
C TYR A 123 -15.35 -15.79 0.62
N ALA A 124 -14.71 -16.59 -0.22
CA ALA A 124 -15.22 -16.92 -1.55
C ALA A 124 -16.62 -17.55 -1.52
N ARG A 125 -16.89 -18.42 -0.53
CA ARG A 125 -18.20 -19.05 -0.32
C ARG A 125 -19.29 -18.10 0.18
N LYS A 126 -18.89 -17.00 0.85
CA LYS A 126 -19.83 -15.99 1.39
C LYS A 126 -20.29 -14.98 0.34
N ILE A 127 -19.60 -14.87 -0.78
CA ILE A 127 -20.05 -14.04 -1.90
C ILE A 127 -21.28 -14.73 -2.53
N ASP A 128 -22.42 -14.11 -2.41
CA ASP A 128 -23.67 -14.55 -3.06
C ASP A 128 -24.09 -13.58 -4.17
N LYS A 129 -25.33 -13.65 -4.64
CA LYS A 129 -25.86 -12.76 -5.69
C LYS A 129 -26.25 -11.37 -5.17
N SER A 130 -26.19 -11.16 -3.87
CA SER A 130 -26.57 -9.90 -3.24
C SER A 130 -25.31 -9.08 -2.93
N ALA A 131 -25.37 -7.79 -3.17
CA ALA A 131 -24.28 -6.90 -2.77
C ALA A 131 -24.16 -6.85 -1.23
N SER A 132 -22.97 -7.12 -0.71
CA SER A 132 -22.71 -6.98 0.73
C SER A 132 -22.73 -5.50 1.12
N ALA A 133 -23.07 -5.23 2.40
CA ALA A 133 -22.92 -3.89 2.93
C ALA A 133 -21.46 -3.43 2.81
N THR A 134 -21.24 -2.27 2.22
CA THR A 134 -19.90 -1.68 2.15
C THR A 134 -19.62 -1.07 3.52
N PRO A 135 -18.55 -1.50 4.23
CA PRO A 135 -18.11 -0.77 5.41
C PRO A 135 -17.82 0.68 5.04
N PRO A 136 -18.19 1.66 5.87
CA PRO A 136 -17.83 3.05 5.61
C PRO A 136 -16.30 3.17 5.63
N ILE A 137 -15.72 3.41 4.47
CA ILE A 137 -14.27 3.67 4.32
C ILE A 137 -14.13 5.16 4.04
N ASP A 138 -13.87 5.94 5.07
CA ASP A 138 -13.70 7.40 4.97
C ASP A 138 -12.41 7.84 4.24
N ARG A 139 -11.57 6.90 3.84
CA ARG A 139 -10.23 7.17 3.31
C ARG A 139 -10.13 7.32 1.79
N LEU A 140 -11.24 7.28 1.07
CA LEU A 140 -11.28 7.30 -0.41
C LEU A 140 -11.16 8.73 -1.00
N LYS A 141 -10.33 9.61 -0.43
CA LYS A 141 -10.00 10.88 -1.08
C LYS A 141 -8.77 10.70 -1.95
N GLY A 142 -8.86 11.18 -3.19
CA GLY A 142 -7.84 11.01 -4.21
C GLY A 142 -6.45 11.49 -3.78
N GLY A 143 -5.41 10.93 -4.38
CA GLY A 143 -4.02 11.30 -4.14
C GLY A 143 -3.27 11.39 -5.46
N ASP A 144 -2.26 12.25 -5.53
CA ASP A 144 -1.35 12.33 -6.65
C ASP A 144 -0.17 11.38 -6.41
N THR A 145 0.05 10.52 -7.38
CA THR A 145 1.07 9.47 -7.31
C THR A 145 1.75 9.37 -8.67
N VAL A 146 3.02 9.05 -8.69
CA VAL A 146 3.75 8.73 -9.92
C VAL A 146 4.22 7.28 -9.84
N TYR A 147 3.81 6.50 -10.83
CA TYR A 147 4.30 5.16 -11.06
C TYR A 147 5.14 5.11 -12.34
N LEU A 148 6.20 4.36 -12.32
CA LEU A 148 6.96 3.99 -13.51
C LEU A 148 7.38 2.51 -13.48
N SER A 149 7.48 1.93 -14.64
CA SER A 149 8.13 0.64 -14.84
C SER A 149 9.20 0.75 -15.92
N ALA A 150 10.26 -0.04 -15.79
CA ALA A 150 11.32 -0.14 -16.74
C ALA A 150 11.83 -1.57 -16.80
N CYS A 151 12.32 -1.97 -17.99
CA CYS A 151 12.94 -3.27 -18.18
C CYS A 151 14.16 -3.08 -19.09
N ASP A 152 15.27 -3.72 -18.75
CA ASP A 152 16.45 -3.73 -19.59
C ASP A 152 16.53 -5.00 -20.48
N SER A 153 17.51 -5.02 -21.37
CA SER A 153 17.73 -6.14 -22.29
C SER A 153 18.14 -7.45 -21.62
N SER A 154 18.57 -7.41 -20.36
CA SER A 154 18.89 -8.61 -19.56
C SER A 154 17.67 -9.17 -18.82
N GLY A 155 16.52 -8.47 -18.88
CA GLY A 155 15.29 -8.86 -18.23
C GLY A 155 15.17 -8.37 -16.77
N VAL A 156 16.05 -7.48 -16.31
CA VAL A 156 15.89 -6.80 -15.03
C VAL A 156 14.75 -5.80 -15.15
N MET A 157 13.77 -5.91 -14.26
CA MET A 157 12.58 -5.04 -14.23
C MET A 157 12.53 -4.22 -12.96
N VAL A 158 12.05 -2.99 -13.10
CA VAL A 158 11.80 -2.06 -11.98
C VAL A 158 10.32 -1.72 -11.94
N SER A 159 9.70 -1.90 -10.79
CA SER A 159 8.37 -1.39 -10.45
C SER A 159 8.57 -0.31 -9.40
N PHE A 160 8.41 0.95 -9.78
CA PHE A 160 8.74 2.10 -8.94
C PHE A 160 7.54 3.01 -8.75
N ILE A 161 7.28 3.39 -7.51
CA ILE A 161 6.19 4.29 -7.18
C ILE A 161 6.61 5.28 -6.10
N GLN A 162 6.18 6.53 -6.23
CA GLN A 162 6.34 7.56 -5.22
C GLN A 162 5.11 8.46 -5.13
N SER A 163 4.89 9.07 -3.98
CA SER A 163 3.73 9.93 -3.74
C SER A 163 3.95 10.84 -2.54
N ASN A 164 3.47 12.07 -2.64
CA ASN A 164 3.28 12.95 -1.49
C ASN A 164 1.97 12.68 -0.74
N TYR A 165 1.20 11.70 -1.17
CA TYR A 165 -0.10 11.22 -0.75
C TYR A 165 -1.24 12.05 -1.33
N PHE A 166 -1.68 13.16 -0.73
CA PHE A 166 -2.74 14.00 -1.30
C PHE A 166 -2.12 15.21 -2.00
N GLY A 167 -2.39 15.39 -3.31
CA GLY A 167 -2.01 16.56 -4.08
C GLY A 167 -0.54 16.94 -3.84
N PHE A 168 -0.32 18.15 -3.39
CA PHE A 168 1.00 18.68 -3.06
C PHE A 168 1.52 18.25 -1.66
N GLY A 169 0.97 17.20 -1.07
CA GLY A 169 1.32 16.71 0.26
C GLY A 169 0.79 17.60 1.37
N SER A 170 1.65 17.97 2.32
CA SER A 170 1.29 18.84 3.45
C SER A 170 1.05 20.31 3.04
N GLY A 171 1.41 20.70 1.82
CA GLY A 171 1.47 22.10 1.40
C GLY A 171 2.69 22.86 1.90
N ILE A 172 3.54 22.23 2.72
CA ILE A 172 4.75 22.83 3.25
C ILE A 172 5.91 22.60 2.27
N VAL A 173 6.52 23.70 1.82
CA VAL A 173 7.75 23.67 1.04
C VAL A 173 8.89 24.17 1.90
N VAL A 174 9.92 23.36 2.08
CA VAL A 174 11.08 23.71 2.90
C VAL A 174 11.83 24.89 2.26
N PRO A 175 11.95 26.03 2.95
CA PRO A 175 12.52 27.24 2.39
C PRO A 175 13.94 27.05 1.83
N GLY A 176 14.17 27.56 0.61
CA GLY A 176 15.46 27.49 -0.07
C GLY A 176 15.89 26.09 -0.51
N THR A 177 14.94 25.16 -0.68
CA THR A 177 15.23 23.78 -1.15
C THR A 177 14.35 23.32 -2.29
N GLY A 178 13.11 23.81 -2.39
CA GLY A 178 12.09 23.28 -3.30
C GLY A 178 11.48 21.92 -2.86
N ILE A 179 11.84 21.42 -1.68
CA ILE A 179 11.32 20.15 -1.14
C ILE A 179 9.92 20.36 -0.59
N ALA A 180 8.92 19.72 -1.20
CA ALA A 180 7.57 19.63 -0.67
C ALA A 180 7.46 18.43 0.29
N LEU A 181 6.96 18.66 1.51
CA LEU A 181 6.79 17.61 2.51
C LEU A 181 5.48 16.84 2.25
N GLN A 182 5.58 15.53 2.26
CA GLN A 182 4.43 14.63 2.14
C GLN A 182 3.50 14.74 3.36
N ASN A 183 2.24 14.32 3.21
CA ASN A 183 1.27 14.28 4.31
C ASN A 183 0.82 12.85 4.66
N ARG A 184 1.71 11.88 4.54
CA ARG A 184 1.45 10.45 4.76
C ARG A 184 0.97 10.12 6.18
N GLY A 185 1.28 10.96 7.16
CA GLY A 185 0.75 10.86 8.52
C GLY A 185 -0.78 10.84 8.60
N TRP A 186 -1.50 11.36 7.60
CA TRP A 186 -2.94 11.21 7.45
C TRP A 186 -3.40 9.75 7.32
N GLY A 187 -2.50 8.84 6.98
CA GLY A 187 -2.77 7.40 6.92
C GLY A 187 -3.01 6.74 8.29
N PHE A 188 -2.68 7.39 9.41
CA PHE A 188 -3.02 6.90 10.74
C PHE A 188 -4.50 7.08 11.06
N THR A 189 -5.00 6.32 12.04
CA THR A 189 -6.31 6.52 12.67
C THR A 189 -6.15 7.05 14.09
N LEU A 190 -7.18 7.74 14.58
CA LEU A 190 -7.31 8.16 15.99
C LEU A 190 -8.12 7.15 16.82
N GLU A 191 -8.56 6.06 16.23
CA GLU A 191 -9.30 5.00 16.91
C GLU A 191 -8.38 4.27 17.91
N ARG A 192 -8.72 4.39 19.19
CA ARG A 192 -7.92 3.79 20.27
C ARG A 192 -7.91 2.27 20.19
N GLY A 193 -6.72 1.69 20.29
CA GLY A 193 -6.50 0.24 20.23
C GLY A 193 -6.48 -0.34 18.82
N HIS A 194 -6.68 0.49 17.80
CA HIS A 194 -6.47 0.07 16.41
C HIS A 194 -4.97 -0.13 16.16
N PRO A 195 -4.54 -1.18 15.41
CA PRO A 195 -3.12 -1.39 15.12
C PRO A 195 -2.46 -0.20 14.40
N ASN A 196 -3.21 0.53 13.58
CA ASN A 196 -2.77 1.74 12.89
C ASN A 196 -3.11 3.05 13.65
N GLU A 197 -3.36 2.98 14.97
CA GLU A 197 -3.48 4.18 15.81
C GLU A 197 -2.20 5.00 15.74
N VAL A 198 -2.33 6.34 15.66
CA VAL A 198 -1.18 7.24 15.63
C VAL A 198 -0.32 7.07 16.89
N GLY A 199 0.98 7.08 16.72
CA GLY A 199 1.93 6.95 17.82
C GLY A 199 3.38 7.15 17.35
N PRO A 200 4.31 7.40 18.28
CA PRO A 200 5.71 7.63 17.96
C PRO A 200 6.36 6.37 17.37
N GLY A 201 7.33 6.56 16.46
CA GLY A 201 8.13 5.49 15.87
C GLY A 201 7.35 4.45 15.06
N LYS A 202 6.15 4.80 14.56
CA LYS A 202 5.29 3.91 13.77
C LYS A 202 5.22 4.34 12.31
N LYS A 203 5.13 3.35 11.43
CA LYS A 203 4.82 3.55 10.01
C LYS A 203 3.29 3.60 9.83
N PRO A 204 2.72 4.64 9.17
CA PRO A 204 1.29 4.70 8.89
C PRO A 204 0.88 3.67 7.83
N PHE A 205 -0.41 3.31 7.80
CA PHE A 205 -0.99 2.63 6.64
C PHE A 205 -0.61 3.36 5.35
N HIS A 206 -0.11 2.61 4.37
CA HIS A 206 0.46 3.17 3.14
C HIS A 206 -0.25 2.67 1.90
N THR A 207 -0.52 3.57 0.97
CA THR A 207 -1.36 3.28 -0.20
C THR A 207 -0.59 2.93 -1.47
N ILE A 208 0.72 3.18 -1.54
CA ILE A 208 1.51 2.83 -2.73
C ILE A 208 1.82 1.33 -2.76
N ILE A 209 1.61 0.71 -3.93
CA ILE A 209 1.75 -0.72 -4.15
C ILE A 209 2.38 -0.99 -5.52
N PRO A 210 3.72 -0.99 -5.63
CA PRO A 210 4.40 -1.35 -6.86
C PRO A 210 4.34 -2.87 -7.05
N GLY A 211 3.46 -3.33 -7.96
CA GLY A 211 3.22 -4.74 -8.21
C GLY A 211 4.24 -5.39 -9.13
N PHE A 212 4.38 -6.69 -9.01
CA PHE A 212 5.25 -7.50 -9.86
C PHE A 212 4.64 -8.87 -10.13
N LEU A 213 4.81 -9.36 -11.36
CA LEU A 213 4.35 -10.70 -11.75
C LEU A 213 5.52 -11.61 -12.08
N THR A 214 5.40 -12.86 -11.66
CA THR A 214 6.23 -13.95 -12.17
C THR A 214 5.38 -15.05 -12.80
N LYS A 215 5.94 -15.73 -13.80
CA LYS A 215 5.36 -16.95 -14.38
C LYS A 215 6.35 -18.09 -14.14
N GLY A 216 5.96 -19.03 -13.29
CA GLY A 216 6.95 -19.92 -12.68
C GLY A 216 8.00 -19.12 -11.89
N SER A 217 9.29 -19.37 -12.18
CA SER A 217 10.42 -18.65 -11.54
C SER A 217 10.92 -17.44 -12.33
N ARG A 218 10.26 -17.07 -13.45
CA ARG A 218 10.74 -16.02 -14.35
C ARG A 218 9.98 -14.71 -14.13
N PRO A 219 10.66 -13.55 -14.11
CA PRO A 219 9.99 -12.26 -14.20
C PRO A 219 9.07 -12.22 -15.42
N PHE A 220 7.86 -11.71 -15.26
CA PHE A 220 6.87 -11.64 -16.31
C PHE A 220 6.44 -10.20 -16.62
N ALA A 221 6.08 -9.43 -15.59
CA ALA A 221 5.72 -8.02 -15.73
C ALA A 221 5.94 -7.25 -14.44
N SER A 222 6.22 -5.95 -14.57
CA SER A 222 6.08 -4.97 -13.50
C SER A 222 4.88 -4.08 -13.80
N PHE A 223 4.06 -3.78 -12.81
CA PHE A 223 2.83 -3.02 -12.99
C PHE A 223 2.50 -2.18 -11.77
N GLY A 224 1.63 -1.21 -11.92
CA GLY A 224 1.13 -0.41 -10.82
C GLY A 224 0.08 0.59 -11.28
N VAL A 225 -0.71 1.04 -10.32
CA VAL A 225 -1.80 1.98 -10.52
C VAL A 225 -1.57 3.20 -9.66
N MET A 226 -1.94 4.37 -10.16
CA MET A 226 -1.92 5.63 -9.43
C MET A 226 -3.32 5.96 -8.93
N GLY A 227 -3.45 6.60 -7.74
CA GLY A 227 -4.75 7.02 -7.22
C GLY A 227 -4.93 6.79 -5.71
N GLY A 228 -3.86 6.76 -4.92
CA GLY A 228 -3.93 6.60 -3.47
C GLY A 228 -4.66 5.31 -3.05
N PRO A 229 -5.75 5.38 -2.25
CA PRO A 229 -6.47 4.18 -1.81
C PRO A 229 -7.09 3.35 -2.94
N MET A 230 -7.28 3.94 -4.13
CA MET A 230 -7.85 3.24 -5.29
C MET A 230 -6.89 2.26 -5.95
N GLN A 231 -5.60 2.30 -5.64
CA GLN A 231 -4.59 1.50 -6.33
C GLN A 231 -4.83 0.00 -6.22
N ALA A 232 -5.34 -0.48 -5.08
CA ALA A 232 -5.57 -1.92 -4.87
C ALA A 232 -6.68 -2.51 -5.76
N GLN A 233 -7.58 -1.68 -6.28
CA GLN A 233 -8.71 -2.11 -7.12
C GLN A 233 -8.52 -1.77 -8.62
N GLY A 234 -7.51 -0.99 -8.96
CA GLY A 234 -7.13 -0.66 -10.35
C GLY A 234 -6.14 -1.65 -10.92
#